data_69c109004e62bcee2581095d128680f7
#
_entry.id   69c109004e62bcee2581095d128680f7
#
_cell.length_a   1.000
_cell.length_b   1.000
_cell.length_c   1.000
_cell.angle_alpha   90.00
_cell.angle_beta   90.00
_cell.angle_gamma   90.00
#
_symmetry.space_group_name_H-M   'P 1'
#
loop_
_entity.id
_entity.type
_entity.pdbx_description
1 polymer ?
#
loop_
_entity_poly.entity_id
_entity_poly.type
_entity_poly.pdbx_seq_one_letter_code
_entity_poly.pdbx_strand_id
1 'polypeptide(L)'
;MEAEGQKPVRGRVATVEERPAALAFLFGHLPVEDRLGQVKELLEQERRGELSLEGLVVAYDADVSEGGALRGAMLTVLQNDGTAMMFPPVLGDAQDRAAAEMLLQGTTEWFEASEGKLAQCLIEQTDELFSEVLRSQGYSRLAELVFMKRDLEELPELSLSDVEFVTYREETHAEFVRTLGETYIDSRDCPELSSVRSPEDALAGHREAGTFLPEHWCLYRLQGENIGLTLVTEHTDAGLWELVYIGVRPNFRGRGFALLMLVRALHAARLAKMSALTLAVDAANEPAVRLYENLGFEEVVRKDAHLRWKR
;
A
#
# COMPACT_ATOMS: atom_id res chain seq x y z
N MET A 1 -10.23 29.78 33.82
CA MET A 1 -9.10 29.23 33.06
C MET A 1 -9.47 29.49 31.62
N GLU A 2 -8.92 30.55 31.07
CA GLU A 2 -9.08 30.88 29.64
C GLU A 2 -8.41 29.76 28.86
N ALA A 3 -9.12 29.21 27.86
CA ALA A 3 -8.53 28.30 26.90
C ALA A 3 -7.35 29.05 26.26
N GLU A 4 -6.11 28.58 26.45
CA GLU A 4 -4.97 29.06 25.66
C GLU A 4 -5.38 28.91 24.19
N GLY A 5 -5.57 30.07 23.54
CA GLY A 5 -6.02 30.10 22.16
C GLY A 5 -5.00 29.36 21.30
N GLN A 6 -5.44 28.26 20.68
CA GLN A 6 -4.62 27.53 19.70
C GLN A 6 -4.15 28.54 18.66
N LYS A 7 -2.84 28.65 18.49
CA LYS A 7 -2.28 29.51 17.45
C LYS A 7 -2.77 29.05 16.08
N PRO A 8 -3.10 29.97 15.18
CA PRO A 8 -3.53 29.59 13.84
C PRO A 8 -2.43 28.76 13.14
N VAL A 9 -2.84 27.72 12.44
CA VAL A 9 -1.97 26.80 11.70
C VAL A 9 -2.12 27.04 10.22
N ARG A 10 -1.04 26.93 9.47
CA ARG A 10 -1.04 26.92 7.99
C ARG A 10 -0.41 25.65 7.48
N GLY A 11 -1.00 25.09 6.40
CA GLY A 11 -0.47 23.94 5.67
C GLY A 11 -0.16 24.34 4.23
N ARG A 12 0.92 23.82 3.68
CA ARG A 12 1.29 23.96 2.27
C ARG A 12 2.29 22.92 1.82
N VAL A 13 2.43 22.76 0.52
CA VAL A 13 3.55 21.96 -0.04
C VAL A 13 4.88 22.56 0.40
N ALA A 14 5.80 21.69 0.83
CA ALA A 14 7.15 22.08 1.24
C ALA A 14 7.97 22.59 0.04
N THR A 15 8.67 23.70 0.21
CA THR A 15 9.64 24.15 -0.80
C THR A 15 10.83 23.18 -0.87
N VAL A 16 11.62 23.26 -1.93
CA VAL A 16 12.81 22.40 -2.10
C VAL A 16 13.77 22.54 -0.91
N GLU A 17 13.94 23.77 -0.41
CA GLU A 17 14.81 24.10 0.72
C GLU A 17 14.29 23.54 2.05
N GLU A 18 12.99 23.34 2.17
CA GLU A 18 12.34 22.81 3.38
C GLU A 18 12.29 21.28 3.41
N ARG A 19 12.40 20.61 2.26
CA ARG A 19 12.30 19.13 2.16
C ARG A 19 13.20 18.39 3.14
N PRO A 20 14.50 18.75 3.32
CA PRO A 20 15.35 18.06 4.28
C PRO A 20 14.84 18.15 5.73
N ALA A 21 14.33 19.30 6.15
CA ALA A 21 13.81 19.49 7.50
C ALA A 21 12.46 18.77 7.69
N ALA A 22 11.57 18.82 6.69
CA ALA A 22 10.29 18.12 6.70
C ALA A 22 10.46 16.59 6.73
N LEU A 23 11.38 16.04 5.94
CA LEU A 23 11.72 14.62 5.98
C LEU A 23 12.35 14.22 7.31
N ALA A 24 13.26 15.04 7.86
CA ALA A 24 13.83 14.78 9.18
C ALA A 24 12.76 14.78 10.29
N PHE A 25 11.70 15.56 10.12
CA PHE A 25 10.55 15.57 11.03
C PHE A 25 9.74 14.27 10.89
N LEU A 26 9.44 13.83 9.67
CA LEU A 26 8.73 12.56 9.40
C LEU A 26 9.47 11.36 10.01
N PHE A 27 10.79 11.33 9.93
CA PHE A 27 11.62 10.26 10.50
C PHE A 27 12.08 10.56 11.93
N GLY A 28 11.40 11.47 12.64
CA GLY A 28 11.74 11.87 14.01
C GLY A 28 11.78 10.74 15.03
N HIS A 29 11.07 9.64 14.76
CA HIS A 29 11.04 8.42 15.57
C HIS A 29 12.30 7.55 15.45
N LEU A 30 13.12 7.76 14.41
CA LEU A 30 14.35 7.01 14.18
C LEU A 30 15.55 7.60 14.95
N PRO A 31 16.56 6.78 15.29
CA PRO A 31 17.85 7.26 15.74
C PRO A 31 18.46 8.29 14.76
N VAL A 32 19.26 9.22 15.26
CA VAL A 32 19.75 10.35 14.44
C VAL A 32 20.51 9.91 13.19
N GLU A 33 21.34 8.88 13.29
CA GLU A 33 22.15 8.36 12.17
C GLU A 33 21.26 7.75 11.09
N ASP A 34 20.29 6.91 11.49
CA ASP A 34 19.35 6.27 10.57
C ASP A 34 18.45 7.31 9.90
N ARG A 35 17.98 8.30 10.68
CA ARG A 35 17.18 9.42 10.15
C ARG A 35 17.93 10.19 9.07
N LEU A 36 19.20 10.54 9.32
CA LEU A 36 20.01 11.26 8.34
C LEU A 36 20.24 10.41 7.07
N GLY A 37 20.43 9.11 7.25
CA GLY A 37 20.54 8.15 6.14
C GLY A 37 19.30 8.14 5.28
N GLN A 38 18.10 7.99 5.88
CA GLN A 38 16.82 7.97 5.18
C GLN A 38 16.53 9.29 4.45
N VAL A 39 16.75 10.43 5.11
CA VAL A 39 16.58 11.75 4.49
C VAL A 39 17.47 11.89 3.25
N LYS A 40 18.75 11.50 3.38
CA LYS A 40 19.71 11.58 2.28
C LYS A 40 19.27 10.68 1.12
N GLU A 41 18.86 9.45 1.39
CA GLU A 41 18.43 8.50 0.38
C GLU A 41 17.23 9.01 -0.41
N LEU A 42 16.18 9.49 0.26
CA LEU A 42 15.00 10.03 -0.42
C LEU A 42 15.31 11.26 -1.27
N LEU A 43 16.18 12.16 -0.81
CA LEU A 43 16.62 13.31 -1.58
C LEU A 43 17.50 12.90 -2.79
N GLU A 44 18.22 11.80 -2.69
CA GLU A 44 18.99 11.24 -3.80
C GLU A 44 18.10 10.55 -4.82
N GLN A 45 17.07 9.79 -4.38
CA GLN A 45 16.05 9.19 -5.24
C GLN A 45 15.28 10.26 -6.00
N GLU A 46 14.91 11.36 -5.34
CA GLU A 46 14.28 12.50 -6.02
C GLU A 46 15.20 13.09 -7.12
N ARG A 47 16.48 13.31 -6.81
CA ARG A 47 17.45 13.83 -7.79
C ARG A 47 17.66 12.89 -8.98
N ARG A 48 17.52 11.57 -8.78
CA ARG A 48 17.57 10.56 -9.85
C ARG A 48 16.25 10.42 -10.61
N GLY A 49 15.19 11.10 -10.16
CA GLY A 49 13.85 10.99 -10.76
C GLY A 49 13.15 9.66 -10.44
N GLU A 50 13.60 8.94 -9.42
CA GLU A 50 13.04 7.66 -8.97
C GLU A 50 11.85 7.87 -8.02
N LEU A 51 11.79 9.03 -7.36
CA LEU A 51 10.74 9.44 -6.44
C LEU A 51 10.42 10.93 -6.64
N SER A 52 9.16 11.34 -6.49
CA SER A 52 8.77 12.75 -6.41
C SER A 52 8.40 13.12 -4.98
N LEU A 53 9.01 14.20 -4.46
CA LEU A 53 8.68 14.81 -3.17
C LEU A 53 7.74 16.03 -3.31
N GLU A 54 7.10 16.23 -4.45
CA GLU A 54 6.14 17.31 -4.68
C GLU A 54 4.88 17.20 -3.81
N GLY A 55 4.55 15.98 -3.36
CA GLY A 55 3.46 15.71 -2.42
C GLY A 55 3.85 15.78 -0.94
N LEU A 56 5.01 16.37 -0.60
CA LEU A 56 5.42 16.62 0.78
C LEU A 56 4.77 17.91 1.29
N VAL A 57 3.88 17.79 2.26
CA VAL A 57 3.13 18.90 2.88
C VAL A 57 3.63 19.12 4.31
N VAL A 58 3.72 20.38 4.71
CA VAL A 58 4.15 20.81 6.05
C VAL A 58 3.09 21.70 6.69
N ALA A 59 2.93 21.59 8.00
CA ALA A 59 2.12 22.47 8.83
C ALA A 59 3.00 23.23 9.84
N TYR A 60 2.72 24.51 10.06
CA TYR A 60 3.49 25.41 10.92
C TYR A 60 2.61 26.49 11.54
N ASP A 61 3.11 27.14 12.60
CA ASP A 61 2.44 28.27 13.25
C ASP A 61 2.30 29.45 12.27
N ALA A 62 1.08 29.97 12.09
CA ALA A 62 0.81 31.04 11.12
C ALA A 62 1.40 32.41 11.47
N ASP A 63 1.75 32.62 12.74
CA ASP A 63 2.20 33.93 13.26
C ASP A 63 3.69 34.24 12.99
N VAL A 64 4.43 33.30 12.39
CA VAL A 64 5.86 33.47 12.14
C VAL A 64 6.10 33.60 10.63
N SER A 65 6.55 34.78 10.22
CA SER A 65 7.05 35.02 8.88
C SER A 65 8.28 34.12 8.63
N GLU A 66 8.23 33.27 7.59
CA GLU A 66 9.32 32.43 7.10
C GLU A 66 10.23 31.80 8.19
N GLY A 67 9.89 30.60 8.67
CA GLY A 67 10.72 29.82 9.60
C GLY A 67 10.03 29.43 10.91
N GLY A 68 8.70 29.41 10.98
CA GLY A 68 7.95 28.88 12.12
C GLY A 68 8.30 27.44 12.44
N ALA A 69 8.17 27.03 13.70
CA ALA A 69 8.37 25.65 14.11
C ALA A 69 7.37 24.74 13.36
N LEU A 70 7.87 23.65 12.78
CA LEU A 70 7.01 22.63 12.18
C LEU A 70 6.12 22.01 13.25
N ARG A 71 4.83 21.99 12.99
CA ARG A 71 3.81 21.30 13.81
C ARG A 71 3.50 19.92 13.26
N GLY A 72 3.78 19.68 11.98
CA GLY A 72 3.60 18.38 11.35
C GLY A 72 4.10 18.36 9.92
N ALA A 73 4.23 17.15 9.41
CA ALA A 73 4.54 16.87 8.00
C ALA A 73 3.78 15.63 7.52
N MET A 74 3.48 15.59 6.23
CA MET A 74 2.80 14.49 5.58
C MET A 74 3.37 14.30 4.17
N LEU A 75 3.71 13.05 3.80
CA LEU A 75 4.20 12.72 2.47
C LEU A 75 3.10 11.99 1.68
N THR A 76 2.95 12.37 0.43
CA THR A 76 2.13 11.65 -0.55
C THR A 76 2.95 11.41 -1.79
N VAL A 77 2.94 10.19 -2.30
CA VAL A 77 3.67 9.78 -3.50
C VAL A 77 2.67 9.37 -4.58
N LEU A 78 2.78 9.98 -5.75
CA LEU A 78 1.97 9.60 -6.91
C LEU A 78 2.66 8.43 -7.61
N GLN A 79 1.92 7.32 -7.74
CA GLN A 79 2.36 6.12 -8.45
C GLN A 79 1.97 6.20 -9.93
N ASN A 80 2.63 5.41 -10.78
CA ASN A 80 2.40 5.44 -12.24
C ASN A 80 0.98 4.96 -12.65
N ASP A 81 0.31 4.19 -11.80
CA ASP A 81 -1.08 3.78 -12.00
C ASP A 81 -2.11 4.90 -11.72
N GLY A 82 -1.63 6.06 -11.26
CA GLY A 82 -2.44 7.20 -10.86
C GLY A 82 -2.93 7.14 -9.41
N THR A 83 -2.44 6.21 -8.60
CA THR A 83 -2.71 6.19 -7.16
C THR A 83 -1.79 7.15 -6.42
N ALA A 84 -2.35 8.11 -5.69
CA ALA A 84 -1.63 8.94 -4.73
C ALA A 84 -1.60 8.21 -3.38
N MET A 85 -0.47 7.57 -3.07
CA MET A 85 -0.27 6.88 -1.80
C MET A 85 0.08 7.90 -0.72
N MET A 86 -0.83 8.08 0.23
CA MET A 86 -0.72 9.02 1.33
C MET A 86 -0.20 8.29 2.58
N PHE A 87 0.91 8.75 3.12
CA PHE A 87 1.39 8.28 4.41
C PHE A 87 0.74 9.10 5.53
N PRO A 88 0.32 8.47 6.65
CA PRO A 88 -0.24 9.22 7.78
C PRO A 88 0.67 10.36 8.23
N PRO A 89 0.11 11.49 8.69
CA PRO A 89 0.92 12.62 9.13
C PRO A 89 1.72 12.29 10.38
N VAL A 90 2.92 12.83 10.47
CA VAL A 90 3.65 12.92 11.74
C VAL A 90 3.37 14.31 12.32
N LEU A 91 2.87 14.33 13.55
CA LEU A 91 2.51 15.55 14.28
C LEU A 91 3.48 15.77 15.44
N GLY A 92 3.83 17.02 15.73
CA GLY A 92 4.63 17.40 16.91
C GLY A 92 3.89 17.12 18.22
N ASP A 93 2.57 17.31 18.21
CA ASP A 93 1.63 16.86 19.23
C ASP A 93 0.60 15.95 18.55
N ALA A 94 0.52 14.69 19.00
CA ALA A 94 -0.40 13.69 18.45
C ALA A 94 -1.89 14.10 18.49
N GLN A 95 -2.25 15.05 19.33
CA GLN A 95 -3.62 15.58 19.46
C GLN A 95 -3.83 16.89 18.68
N ASP A 96 -2.85 17.33 17.88
CA ASP A 96 -2.94 18.55 17.09
C ASP A 96 -3.86 18.39 15.87
N ARG A 97 -5.16 18.40 16.12
CA ARG A 97 -6.19 18.33 15.07
C ARG A 97 -6.00 19.44 14.01
N ALA A 98 -5.67 20.66 14.41
CA ALA A 98 -5.52 21.77 13.47
C ALA A 98 -4.37 21.53 12.49
N ALA A 99 -3.24 20.98 12.96
CA ALA A 99 -2.14 20.61 12.08
C ALA A 99 -2.54 19.45 11.15
N ALA A 100 -3.22 18.42 11.66
CA ALA A 100 -3.69 17.29 10.86
C ALA A 100 -4.67 17.74 9.74
N GLU A 101 -5.62 18.64 10.06
CA GLU A 101 -6.56 19.20 9.09
C GLU A 101 -5.85 20.00 8.00
N MET A 102 -4.88 20.84 8.37
CA MET A 102 -4.12 21.63 7.39
C MET A 102 -3.21 20.79 6.51
N LEU A 103 -2.59 19.75 7.06
CA LEU A 103 -1.79 18.80 6.29
C LEU A 103 -2.66 18.08 5.26
N LEU A 104 -3.80 17.54 5.68
CA LEU A 104 -4.69 16.82 4.78
C LEU A 104 -5.30 17.76 3.73
N GLN A 105 -5.63 19.01 4.09
CA GLN A 105 -6.10 20.00 3.14
C GLN A 105 -5.03 20.28 2.07
N GLY A 106 -3.81 20.59 2.47
CA GLY A 106 -2.72 20.85 1.52
C GLY A 106 -2.40 19.64 0.63
N THR A 107 -2.46 18.43 1.21
CA THR A 107 -2.33 17.17 0.45
C THR A 107 -3.46 17.00 -0.56
N THR A 108 -4.69 17.29 -0.16
CA THR A 108 -5.87 17.22 -1.04
C THR A 108 -5.77 18.21 -2.19
N GLU A 109 -5.36 19.46 -1.91
CA GLU A 109 -5.15 20.49 -2.93
C GLU A 109 -4.06 20.08 -3.93
N TRP A 110 -2.97 19.54 -3.45
CA TRP A 110 -1.91 18.99 -4.30
C TRP A 110 -2.42 17.82 -5.17
N PHE A 111 -3.14 16.87 -4.57
CA PHE A 111 -3.71 15.73 -5.29
C PHE A 111 -4.68 16.16 -6.38
N GLU A 112 -5.58 17.10 -6.10
CA GLU A 112 -6.54 17.63 -7.10
C GLU A 112 -5.84 18.36 -8.26
N ALA A 113 -4.66 18.93 -8.03
CA ALA A 113 -3.84 19.56 -9.07
C ALA A 113 -2.96 18.55 -9.85
N SER A 114 -2.67 17.39 -9.29
CA SER A 114 -1.83 16.33 -9.89
C SER A 114 -2.58 15.56 -10.99
N GLU A 115 -1.91 14.60 -11.63
CA GLU A 115 -2.54 13.66 -12.58
C GLU A 115 -3.12 12.41 -11.88
N GLY A 116 -3.11 12.37 -10.54
CA GLY A 116 -3.66 11.28 -9.74
C GLY A 116 -5.15 11.05 -10.00
N LYS A 117 -5.56 9.79 -9.94
CA LYS A 117 -6.95 9.33 -10.12
C LYS A 117 -7.62 9.00 -8.79
N LEU A 118 -6.82 8.46 -7.86
CA LEU A 118 -7.23 7.95 -6.55
C LEU A 118 -6.21 8.36 -5.51
N ALA A 119 -6.66 8.91 -4.38
CA ALA A 119 -5.83 9.08 -3.19
C ALA A 119 -6.18 8.01 -2.16
N GLN A 120 -5.16 7.32 -1.63
CA GLN A 120 -5.31 6.22 -0.67
C GLN A 120 -4.44 6.48 0.55
N CYS A 121 -5.03 6.34 1.73
CA CYS A 121 -4.33 6.39 3.02
C CYS A 121 -4.63 5.15 3.84
N LEU A 122 -3.60 4.51 4.37
CA LEU A 122 -3.70 3.38 5.31
C LEU A 122 -3.34 3.87 6.71
N ILE A 123 -4.28 3.84 7.63
CA ILE A 123 -4.09 4.27 9.02
C ILE A 123 -4.33 3.12 9.99
N GLU A 124 -3.66 3.13 11.12
CA GLU A 124 -3.95 2.19 12.21
C GLU A 124 -5.34 2.51 12.80
N GLN A 125 -6.06 1.48 13.21
CA GLN A 125 -7.40 1.64 13.80
C GLN A 125 -7.41 2.48 15.08
N THR A 126 -6.26 2.57 15.75
CA THR A 126 -6.07 3.38 16.95
C THR A 126 -5.92 4.89 16.66
N ASP A 127 -5.70 5.27 15.41
CA ASP A 127 -5.60 6.69 15.00
C ASP A 127 -6.99 7.28 14.73
N GLU A 128 -7.78 7.40 15.79
CA GLU A 128 -9.15 7.94 15.71
C GLU A 128 -9.16 9.40 15.22
N LEU A 129 -8.19 10.22 15.66
CA LEU A 129 -8.11 11.63 15.28
C LEU A 129 -7.97 11.77 13.75
N PHE A 130 -6.99 11.10 13.16
CA PHE A 130 -6.77 11.25 11.73
C PHE A 130 -7.83 10.56 10.90
N SER A 131 -8.45 9.47 11.41
CA SER A 131 -9.63 8.85 10.79
C SER A 131 -10.81 9.83 10.68
N GLU A 132 -11.07 10.63 11.74
CA GLU A 132 -12.10 11.66 11.71
C GLU A 132 -11.76 12.79 10.73
N VAL A 133 -10.49 13.24 10.70
CA VAL A 133 -10.02 14.27 9.78
C VAL A 133 -10.19 13.82 8.33
N LEU A 134 -9.78 12.59 8.00
CA LEU A 134 -9.97 12.00 6.67
C LEU A 134 -11.45 12.02 6.25
N ARG A 135 -12.33 11.54 7.12
CA ARG A 135 -13.78 11.51 6.84
C ARG A 135 -14.38 12.92 6.66
N SER A 136 -13.95 13.88 7.49
CA SER A 136 -14.44 15.26 7.42
C SER A 136 -14.06 15.96 6.11
N GLN A 137 -12.96 15.55 5.49
CA GLN A 137 -12.46 16.06 4.21
C GLN A 137 -12.83 15.19 2.99
N GLY A 138 -13.77 14.25 3.17
CA GLY A 138 -14.37 13.48 2.07
C GLY A 138 -13.60 12.25 1.64
N TYR A 139 -12.69 11.73 2.47
CA TYR A 139 -12.09 10.41 2.30
C TYR A 139 -13.02 9.37 2.93
N SER A 140 -13.45 8.39 2.16
CA SER A 140 -14.31 7.31 2.63
C SER A 140 -13.48 6.14 3.12
N ARG A 141 -13.84 5.56 4.27
CA ARG A 141 -13.29 4.27 4.69
C ARG A 141 -13.82 3.19 3.75
N LEU A 142 -12.91 2.51 3.05
CA LEU A 142 -13.24 1.47 2.10
C LEU A 142 -13.29 0.10 2.76
N ALA A 143 -12.20 -0.27 3.42
CA ALA A 143 -11.97 -1.60 3.96
C ALA A 143 -11.13 -1.56 5.23
N GLU A 144 -11.22 -2.61 6.01
CA GLU A 144 -10.26 -2.96 7.04
C GLU A 144 -9.30 -3.99 6.46
N LEU A 145 -8.02 -3.65 6.33
CA LEU A 145 -6.99 -4.55 5.81
C LEU A 145 -6.25 -5.23 6.96
N VAL A 146 -6.23 -6.55 6.93
CA VAL A 146 -5.42 -7.39 7.84
C VAL A 146 -4.11 -7.70 7.14
N PHE A 147 -3.01 -7.19 7.68
CA PHE A 147 -1.66 -7.54 7.24
C PHE A 147 -1.23 -8.80 7.95
N MET A 148 -0.85 -9.80 7.18
CA MET A 148 -0.49 -11.11 7.71
C MET A 148 0.91 -11.52 7.24
N LYS A 149 1.59 -12.31 8.05
CA LYS A 149 2.94 -12.82 7.79
C LYS A 149 3.00 -14.32 8.07
N ARG A 150 3.74 -15.05 7.27
CA ARG A 150 4.11 -16.45 7.51
C ARG A 150 5.60 -16.65 7.34
N ASP A 151 6.25 -17.21 8.34
CA ASP A 151 7.63 -17.67 8.26
C ASP A 151 7.72 -18.97 7.43
N LEU A 152 8.84 -19.18 6.75
CA LEU A 152 8.98 -20.23 5.73
C LEU A 152 9.71 -21.48 6.21
N GLU A 153 9.91 -21.66 7.52
CA GLU A 153 10.64 -22.79 8.10
C GLU A 153 9.93 -24.11 7.85
N GLU A 154 8.65 -24.19 8.20
CA GLU A 154 7.82 -25.38 8.01
C GLU A 154 6.68 -25.08 7.03
N LEU A 155 6.65 -25.79 5.90
CA LEU A 155 5.62 -25.60 4.87
C LEU A 155 4.83 -26.91 4.66
N PRO A 156 3.52 -26.78 4.34
CA PRO A 156 2.74 -27.94 3.93
C PRO A 156 3.31 -28.57 2.67
N GLU A 157 3.08 -29.86 2.48
CA GLU A 157 3.53 -30.57 1.29
C GLU A 157 2.90 -29.97 0.02
N LEU A 158 3.73 -29.82 -1.02
CA LEU A 158 3.26 -29.40 -2.33
C LEU A 158 2.53 -30.59 -2.99
N SER A 159 1.21 -30.48 -3.10
CA SER A 159 0.41 -31.50 -3.79
C SER A 159 0.71 -31.51 -5.28
N LEU A 160 0.97 -32.70 -5.84
CA LEU A 160 1.00 -32.89 -7.28
C LEU A 160 -0.43 -32.76 -7.82
N SER A 161 -0.63 -31.93 -8.84
CA SER A 161 -1.93 -31.73 -9.49
C SER A 161 -1.76 -31.58 -11.00
N ASP A 162 -2.83 -31.75 -11.73
CA ASP A 162 -2.88 -31.51 -13.19
C ASP A 162 -2.91 -30.01 -13.54
N VAL A 163 -2.65 -29.14 -12.56
CA VAL A 163 -2.60 -27.70 -12.76
C VAL A 163 -1.21 -27.31 -13.23
N GLU A 164 -1.14 -26.82 -14.45
CA GLU A 164 0.04 -26.21 -15.04
C GLU A 164 0.13 -24.73 -14.63
N PHE A 165 1.32 -24.14 -14.77
CA PHE A 165 1.49 -22.69 -14.58
C PHE A 165 2.41 -22.13 -15.66
N VAL A 166 2.17 -20.86 -15.98
CA VAL A 166 2.95 -20.06 -16.93
C VAL A 166 3.41 -18.80 -16.20
N THR A 167 4.69 -18.49 -16.26
CA THR A 167 5.26 -17.29 -15.67
C THR A 167 5.05 -16.08 -16.58
N TYR A 168 5.12 -14.87 -15.98
CA TYR A 168 4.96 -13.63 -16.72
C TYR A 168 6.08 -13.44 -17.75
N ARG A 169 5.68 -13.03 -18.94
CA ARG A 169 6.51 -12.51 -20.03
C ARG A 169 5.68 -11.49 -20.80
N GLU A 170 6.29 -10.65 -21.58
CA GLU A 170 5.57 -9.66 -22.39
C GLU A 170 4.52 -10.32 -23.30
N GLU A 171 4.83 -11.50 -23.87
CA GLU A 171 3.90 -12.24 -24.73
C GLU A 171 2.67 -12.76 -23.96
N THR A 172 2.78 -12.96 -22.64
CA THR A 172 1.68 -13.43 -21.78
C THR A 172 0.94 -12.28 -21.09
N HIS A 173 1.41 -11.04 -21.20
CA HIS A 173 0.87 -9.86 -20.53
C HIS A 173 -0.66 -9.75 -20.68
N ALA A 174 -1.17 -9.81 -21.92
CA ALA A 174 -2.61 -9.72 -22.17
C ALA A 174 -3.43 -10.84 -21.49
N GLU A 175 -2.83 -12.02 -21.26
CA GLU A 175 -3.49 -13.10 -20.53
C GLU A 175 -3.54 -12.82 -19.03
N PHE A 176 -2.47 -12.22 -18.45
CA PHE A 176 -2.46 -11.79 -17.06
C PHE A 176 -3.54 -10.73 -16.82
N VAL A 177 -3.60 -9.68 -17.64
CA VAL A 177 -4.61 -8.62 -17.54
C VAL A 177 -6.02 -9.18 -17.62
N ARG A 178 -6.31 -10.01 -18.63
CA ARG A 178 -7.63 -10.64 -18.78
C ARG A 178 -7.98 -11.50 -17.58
N THR A 179 -7.07 -12.40 -17.15
CA THR A 179 -7.33 -13.31 -16.04
C THR A 179 -7.51 -12.54 -14.74
N LEU A 180 -6.71 -11.48 -14.48
CA LEU A 180 -6.86 -10.59 -13.35
C LEU A 180 -8.28 -9.99 -13.32
N GLY A 181 -8.74 -9.41 -14.44
CA GLY A 181 -10.09 -8.86 -14.55
C GLY A 181 -11.18 -9.90 -14.30
N GLU A 182 -11.01 -11.13 -14.82
CA GLU A 182 -11.97 -12.22 -14.60
C GLU A 182 -12.00 -12.68 -13.12
N THR A 183 -10.89 -12.55 -12.37
CA THR A 183 -10.87 -12.87 -10.93
C THR A 183 -11.52 -11.80 -10.06
N TYR A 184 -11.74 -10.58 -10.56
CA TYR A 184 -12.47 -9.54 -9.84
C TYR A 184 -13.99 -9.75 -9.83
N ILE A 185 -14.51 -10.53 -10.76
CA ILE A 185 -15.96 -10.84 -10.81
C ILE A 185 -16.37 -11.51 -9.50
N ASP A 186 -17.35 -10.91 -8.80
CA ASP A 186 -17.85 -11.38 -7.49
C ASP A 186 -16.72 -11.56 -6.44
N SER A 187 -15.67 -10.72 -6.51
CA SER A 187 -14.62 -10.68 -5.50
C SER A 187 -15.16 -10.09 -4.19
N ARG A 188 -14.65 -10.61 -3.06
CA ARG A 188 -14.89 -10.08 -1.73
C ARG A 188 -13.74 -9.23 -1.21
N ASP A 189 -12.69 -9.08 -2.02
CA ASP A 189 -11.52 -8.30 -1.68
C ASP A 189 -11.67 -6.89 -2.28
N CYS A 190 -11.95 -5.90 -1.44
CA CYS A 190 -12.14 -4.50 -1.81
C CYS A 190 -12.95 -4.32 -3.12
N PRO A 191 -14.23 -4.79 -3.20
CA PRO A 191 -14.99 -4.83 -4.45
C PRO A 191 -15.19 -3.45 -5.09
N GLU A 192 -15.20 -2.37 -4.31
CA GLU A 192 -15.31 -1.00 -4.80
C GLU A 192 -14.08 -0.59 -5.62
N LEU A 193 -12.87 -1.04 -5.26
CA LEU A 193 -11.64 -0.76 -6.02
C LEU A 193 -11.70 -1.38 -7.42
N SER A 194 -12.16 -2.61 -7.52
CA SER A 194 -12.25 -3.33 -8.79
C SER A 194 -13.26 -2.71 -9.77
N SER A 195 -14.20 -1.90 -9.29
CA SER A 195 -15.20 -1.22 -10.12
C SER A 195 -14.69 0.04 -10.82
N VAL A 196 -13.57 0.60 -10.36
CA VAL A 196 -13.06 1.92 -10.79
C VAL A 196 -11.66 1.85 -11.38
N ARG A 197 -10.93 0.77 -11.13
CA ARG A 197 -9.57 0.56 -11.63
C ARG A 197 -9.60 -0.45 -12.76
N SER A 198 -9.01 -0.11 -13.92
CA SER A 198 -8.90 -1.09 -14.99
C SER A 198 -7.98 -2.25 -14.57
N PRO A 199 -8.18 -3.48 -15.11
CA PRO A 199 -7.25 -4.59 -14.86
C PRO A 199 -5.80 -4.28 -15.27
N GLU A 200 -5.61 -3.43 -16.28
CA GLU A 200 -4.31 -2.95 -16.73
C GLU A 200 -3.64 -2.07 -15.66
N ASP A 201 -4.36 -1.04 -15.17
CA ASP A 201 -3.85 -0.16 -14.10
C ASP A 201 -3.59 -0.98 -12.81
N ALA A 202 -4.44 -1.95 -12.50
CA ALA A 202 -4.25 -2.82 -11.34
C ALA A 202 -2.98 -3.68 -11.46
N LEU A 203 -2.74 -4.28 -12.64
CA LEU A 203 -1.53 -5.07 -12.89
C LEU A 203 -0.27 -4.20 -12.80
N ALA A 204 -0.32 -2.97 -13.35
CA ALA A 204 0.76 -2.01 -13.25
C ALA A 204 1.06 -1.64 -11.78
N GLY A 205 0.04 -1.35 -10.97
CA GLY A 205 0.22 -1.06 -9.55
C GLY A 205 0.79 -2.23 -8.74
N HIS A 206 0.38 -3.46 -9.05
CA HIS A 206 0.99 -4.65 -8.43
C HIS A 206 2.47 -4.80 -8.79
N ARG A 207 2.87 -4.38 -9.99
CA ARG A 207 4.27 -4.38 -10.44
C ARG A 207 5.14 -3.40 -9.66
N GLU A 208 4.55 -2.31 -9.15
CA GLU A 208 5.25 -1.23 -8.44
C GLU A 208 5.23 -1.40 -6.90
N ALA A 209 4.50 -2.39 -6.39
CA ALA A 209 4.38 -2.62 -4.95
C ALA A 209 5.71 -3.05 -4.28
N GLY A 210 6.73 -3.41 -5.06
CA GLY A 210 8.06 -3.80 -4.61
C GLY A 210 8.94 -4.16 -5.81
N THR A 211 10.02 -4.89 -5.59
CA THR A 211 10.85 -5.40 -6.69
C THR A 211 10.06 -6.43 -7.50
N PHE A 212 9.84 -6.13 -8.78
CA PHE A 212 9.10 -6.98 -9.69
C PHE A 212 9.83 -8.29 -10.00
N LEU A 213 9.15 -9.42 -9.84
CA LEU A 213 9.67 -10.77 -10.03
C LEU A 213 8.85 -11.51 -11.11
N PRO A 214 9.09 -11.26 -12.42
CA PRO A 214 8.26 -11.84 -13.50
C PRO A 214 8.26 -13.37 -13.49
N GLU A 215 9.35 -14.03 -13.10
CA GLU A 215 9.47 -15.49 -13.01
C GLU A 215 8.62 -16.11 -11.87
N HIS A 216 8.12 -15.28 -10.96
CA HIS A 216 7.26 -15.66 -9.84
C HIS A 216 5.85 -15.13 -9.94
N TRP A 217 5.51 -14.36 -10.98
CA TRP A 217 4.16 -14.07 -11.36
C TRP A 217 3.61 -15.24 -12.17
N CYS A 218 2.59 -15.91 -11.68
CA CYS A 218 2.13 -17.18 -12.23
C CYS A 218 0.66 -17.13 -12.64
N LEU A 219 0.37 -17.45 -13.91
CA LEU A 219 -0.95 -17.89 -14.37
C LEU A 219 -1.06 -19.39 -14.18
N TYR A 220 -2.15 -19.85 -13.59
CA TYR A 220 -2.44 -21.26 -13.38
C TYR A 220 -3.45 -21.74 -14.39
N ARG A 221 -3.22 -22.92 -14.97
CA ARG A 221 -4.04 -23.52 -16.03
C ARG A 221 -4.48 -24.92 -15.65
N LEU A 222 -5.74 -25.24 -15.95
CA LEU A 222 -6.28 -26.57 -15.89
C LEU A 222 -6.85 -26.91 -17.27
N GLN A 223 -6.34 -27.98 -17.89
CA GLN A 223 -6.76 -28.42 -19.23
C GLN A 223 -6.68 -27.30 -20.29
N GLY A 224 -5.66 -26.45 -20.20
CA GLY A 224 -5.45 -25.32 -21.11
C GLY A 224 -6.26 -24.05 -20.79
N GLU A 225 -7.14 -24.07 -19.78
CA GLU A 225 -7.94 -22.92 -19.36
C GLU A 225 -7.29 -22.22 -18.16
N ASN A 226 -7.14 -20.88 -18.21
CA ASN A 226 -6.64 -20.11 -17.08
C ASN A 226 -7.66 -20.14 -15.94
N ILE A 227 -7.25 -20.56 -14.73
CA ILE A 227 -8.11 -20.70 -13.55
C ILE A 227 -7.90 -19.60 -12.54
N GLY A 228 -6.76 -18.93 -12.58
CA GLY A 228 -6.38 -17.86 -11.66
C GLY A 228 -4.91 -17.48 -11.78
N LEU A 229 -4.45 -16.59 -10.89
CA LEU A 229 -3.07 -16.11 -10.88
C LEU A 229 -2.58 -15.75 -9.46
N THR A 230 -1.25 -15.76 -9.30
CA THR A 230 -0.55 -15.18 -8.15
C THR A 230 0.48 -14.17 -8.62
N LEU A 231 0.58 -13.05 -7.92
CA LEU A 231 1.56 -12.00 -8.13
C LEU A 231 2.33 -11.79 -6.83
N VAL A 232 3.65 -11.83 -6.90
CA VAL A 232 4.53 -11.60 -5.74
C VAL A 232 5.55 -10.52 -6.07
N THR A 233 5.97 -9.79 -5.05
CA THR A 233 7.07 -8.82 -5.10
C THR A 233 8.07 -9.11 -4.01
N GLU A 234 9.31 -8.63 -4.17
CA GLU A 234 10.34 -8.73 -3.15
C GLU A 234 10.55 -7.38 -2.47
N HIS A 235 10.66 -7.43 -1.14
CA HIS A 235 11.13 -6.33 -0.31
C HIS A 235 12.56 -6.66 0.15
N THR A 236 13.52 -6.29 -0.69
CA THR A 236 14.93 -6.69 -0.57
C THR A 236 15.52 -6.31 0.78
N ASP A 237 15.25 -5.10 1.28
CA ASP A 237 15.76 -4.61 2.56
C ASP A 237 15.23 -5.41 3.76
N ALA A 238 14.02 -5.95 3.64
CA ALA A 238 13.39 -6.77 4.67
C ALA A 238 13.67 -8.28 4.51
N GLY A 239 14.21 -8.70 3.36
CA GLY A 239 14.46 -10.11 3.03
C GLY A 239 13.19 -10.96 3.01
N LEU A 240 12.08 -10.39 2.55
CA LEU A 240 10.78 -11.07 2.46
C LEU A 240 10.11 -10.85 1.11
N TRP A 241 9.18 -11.73 0.77
CA TRP A 241 8.26 -11.53 -0.34
C TRP A 241 6.88 -11.09 0.16
N GLU A 242 6.19 -10.31 -0.66
CA GLU A 242 4.78 -10.00 -0.50
C GLU A 242 3.96 -10.65 -1.60
N LEU A 243 2.91 -11.37 -1.22
CA LEU A 243 1.86 -11.81 -2.12
C LEU A 243 0.92 -10.62 -2.35
N VAL A 244 1.21 -9.83 -3.38
CA VAL A 244 0.44 -8.62 -3.69
C VAL A 244 -0.92 -8.92 -4.31
N TYR A 245 -1.07 -10.12 -4.88
CA TYR A 245 -2.36 -10.59 -5.38
C TYR A 245 -2.44 -12.11 -5.50
N ILE A 246 -3.60 -12.66 -5.18
CA ILE A 246 -4.03 -14.02 -5.50
C ILE A 246 -5.51 -14.01 -5.89
N GLY A 247 -5.83 -14.53 -7.04
CA GLY A 247 -7.21 -14.59 -7.51
C GLY A 247 -7.56 -15.89 -8.24
N VAL A 248 -8.76 -16.40 -7.97
CA VAL A 248 -9.34 -17.56 -8.67
C VAL A 248 -10.60 -17.13 -9.38
N ARG A 249 -10.72 -17.46 -10.67
CA ARG A 249 -11.92 -17.17 -11.47
C ARG A 249 -13.17 -17.82 -10.86
N PRO A 250 -14.35 -17.19 -10.95
CA PRO A 250 -15.57 -17.62 -10.26
C PRO A 250 -15.90 -19.11 -10.42
N ASN A 251 -15.83 -19.62 -11.64
CA ASN A 251 -16.18 -21.01 -11.98
C ASN A 251 -15.22 -22.07 -11.38
N PHE A 252 -14.09 -21.62 -10.83
CA PHE A 252 -13.05 -22.48 -10.24
C PHE A 252 -12.93 -22.31 -8.73
N ARG A 253 -13.69 -21.40 -8.12
CA ARG A 253 -13.70 -21.18 -6.67
C ARG A 253 -14.27 -22.39 -5.92
N GLY A 254 -13.92 -22.51 -4.63
CA GLY A 254 -14.40 -23.60 -3.77
C GLY A 254 -13.82 -24.99 -4.08
N ARG A 255 -12.83 -25.10 -4.98
CA ARG A 255 -12.22 -26.36 -5.43
C ARG A 255 -10.78 -26.56 -4.94
N GLY A 256 -10.32 -25.75 -3.99
CA GLY A 256 -8.97 -25.86 -3.41
C GLY A 256 -7.85 -25.18 -4.22
N PHE A 257 -8.14 -24.54 -5.35
CA PHE A 257 -7.09 -23.97 -6.20
C PHE A 257 -6.34 -22.81 -5.54
N ALA A 258 -7.01 -21.95 -4.75
CA ALA A 258 -6.33 -20.90 -3.99
C ALA A 258 -5.30 -21.48 -3.00
N LEU A 259 -5.64 -22.58 -2.33
CA LEU A 259 -4.71 -23.31 -1.44
C LEU A 259 -3.47 -23.79 -2.21
N LEU A 260 -3.67 -24.46 -3.34
CA LEU A 260 -2.58 -24.96 -4.18
C LEU A 260 -1.66 -23.83 -4.64
N MET A 261 -2.25 -22.72 -5.11
CA MET A 261 -1.51 -21.57 -5.61
C MET A 261 -0.69 -20.90 -4.49
N LEU A 262 -1.28 -20.77 -3.29
CA LEU A 262 -0.62 -20.15 -2.13
C LEU A 262 0.50 -21.05 -1.59
N VAL A 263 0.29 -22.37 -1.48
CA VAL A 263 1.35 -23.32 -1.06
C VAL A 263 2.51 -23.26 -2.04
N ARG A 264 2.25 -23.13 -3.34
CA ARG A 264 3.28 -22.97 -4.34
C ARG A 264 4.08 -21.66 -4.16
N ALA A 265 3.41 -20.53 -3.89
CA ALA A 265 4.06 -19.25 -3.63
C ALA A 265 4.97 -19.34 -2.39
N LEU A 266 4.52 -19.99 -1.31
CA LEU A 266 5.31 -20.25 -0.11
C LEU A 266 6.59 -21.06 -0.42
N HIS A 267 6.47 -22.13 -1.21
CA HIS A 267 7.63 -22.93 -1.60
C HIS A 267 8.59 -22.15 -2.49
N ALA A 268 8.09 -21.32 -3.41
CA ALA A 268 8.92 -20.45 -4.25
C ALA A 268 9.70 -19.44 -3.40
N ALA A 269 9.05 -18.77 -2.44
CA ALA A 269 9.70 -17.83 -1.52
C ALA A 269 10.79 -18.51 -0.68
N ARG A 270 10.52 -19.73 -0.18
CA ARG A 270 11.54 -20.51 0.55
C ARG A 270 12.75 -20.89 -0.32
N LEU A 271 12.51 -21.30 -1.58
CA LEU A 271 13.59 -21.62 -2.53
C LEU A 271 14.42 -20.37 -2.87
N ALA A 272 13.80 -19.19 -2.91
CA ALA A 272 14.47 -17.90 -3.05
C ALA A 272 15.18 -17.45 -1.76
N LYS A 273 15.13 -18.25 -0.68
CA LYS A 273 15.76 -17.97 0.63
C LYS A 273 15.19 -16.74 1.34
N MET A 274 13.95 -16.42 1.09
CA MET A 274 13.24 -15.40 1.85
C MET A 274 12.95 -15.88 3.28
N SER A 275 12.88 -14.95 4.21
CA SER A 275 12.55 -15.26 5.62
C SER A 275 11.05 -15.49 5.81
N ALA A 276 10.22 -14.79 5.06
CA ALA A 276 8.77 -14.83 5.19
C ALA A 276 8.06 -14.50 3.87
N LEU A 277 6.76 -14.88 3.81
CA LEU A 277 5.78 -14.35 2.87
C LEU A 277 4.77 -13.51 3.65
N THR A 278 4.52 -12.29 3.18
CA THR A 278 3.51 -11.37 3.73
C THR A 278 2.37 -11.17 2.74
N LEU A 279 1.25 -10.67 3.23
CA LEU A 279 0.10 -10.26 2.41
C LEU A 279 -0.78 -9.27 3.18
N ALA A 280 -1.63 -8.55 2.46
CA ALA A 280 -2.75 -7.81 3.02
C ALA A 280 -4.07 -8.38 2.47
N VAL A 281 -5.11 -8.43 3.28
CA VAL A 281 -6.42 -8.96 2.91
C VAL A 281 -7.54 -8.13 3.54
N ASP A 282 -8.64 -7.91 2.80
CA ASP A 282 -9.85 -7.31 3.36
C ASP A 282 -10.43 -8.23 4.46
N ALA A 283 -10.60 -7.70 5.67
CA ALA A 283 -11.19 -8.43 6.79
C ALA A 283 -12.58 -9.00 6.47
N ALA A 284 -13.33 -8.36 5.56
CA ALA A 284 -14.63 -8.84 5.08
C ALA A 284 -14.51 -10.07 4.16
N ASN A 285 -13.32 -10.35 3.62
CA ASN A 285 -13.05 -11.55 2.83
C ASN A 285 -12.74 -12.76 3.75
N GLU A 286 -13.69 -13.10 4.61
CA GLU A 286 -13.54 -14.20 5.58
C GLU A 286 -13.03 -15.53 4.98
N PRO A 287 -13.41 -15.95 3.74
CA PRO A 287 -12.86 -17.19 3.17
C PRO A 287 -11.36 -17.12 2.92
N ALA A 288 -10.84 -15.95 2.50
CA ALA A 288 -9.41 -15.75 2.31
C ALA A 288 -8.66 -15.66 3.64
N VAL A 289 -9.19 -14.90 4.61
CA VAL A 289 -8.62 -14.82 5.96
C VAL A 289 -8.47 -16.22 6.55
N ARG A 290 -9.53 -17.04 6.53
CA ARG A 290 -9.48 -18.42 7.02
C ARG A 290 -8.49 -19.31 6.26
N LEU A 291 -8.31 -19.10 4.95
CA LEU A 291 -7.32 -19.84 4.16
C LEU A 291 -5.90 -19.51 4.65
N TYR A 292 -5.62 -18.24 4.89
CA TYR A 292 -4.31 -17.78 5.37
C TYR A 292 -4.02 -18.27 6.79
N GLU A 293 -4.96 -18.14 7.72
CA GLU A 293 -4.85 -18.64 9.09
C GLU A 293 -4.59 -20.16 9.12
N ASN A 294 -5.36 -20.94 8.33
CA ASN A 294 -5.18 -22.39 8.23
C ASN A 294 -3.81 -22.79 7.65
N LEU A 295 -3.18 -21.92 6.89
CA LEU A 295 -1.81 -22.10 6.40
C LEU A 295 -0.76 -21.52 7.37
N GLY A 296 -1.15 -21.05 8.55
CA GLY A 296 -0.26 -20.55 9.57
C GLY A 296 0.27 -19.14 9.30
N PHE A 297 -0.46 -18.32 8.54
CA PHE A 297 -0.21 -16.88 8.53
C PHE A 297 -0.73 -16.30 9.85
N GLU A 298 0.06 -15.42 10.43
CA GLU A 298 -0.26 -14.71 11.67
C GLU A 298 -0.55 -13.24 11.35
N GLU A 299 -1.52 -12.67 12.03
CA GLU A 299 -1.84 -11.25 11.93
C GLU A 299 -0.71 -10.41 12.53
N VAL A 300 -0.25 -9.40 11.78
CA VAL A 300 0.80 -8.46 12.21
C VAL A 300 0.17 -7.14 12.64
N VAL A 301 -0.72 -6.59 11.82
CA VAL A 301 -1.39 -5.30 12.08
C VAL A 301 -2.66 -5.20 11.24
N ARG A 302 -3.62 -4.43 11.75
CA ARG A 302 -4.83 -4.01 11.00
C ARG A 302 -4.76 -2.54 10.68
N LYS A 303 -5.12 -2.18 9.45
CA LYS A 303 -5.22 -0.80 9.01
C LYS A 303 -6.55 -0.54 8.31
N ASP A 304 -7.10 0.63 8.55
CA ASP A 304 -8.23 1.14 7.79
C ASP A 304 -7.74 1.79 6.49
N ALA A 305 -8.27 1.35 5.37
CA ALA A 305 -8.02 1.95 4.07
C ALA A 305 -9.04 3.07 3.82
N HIS A 306 -8.56 4.30 3.69
CA HIS A 306 -9.35 5.46 3.33
C HIS A 306 -9.03 5.89 1.91
N LEU A 307 -10.08 6.16 1.12
CA LEU A 307 -9.96 6.52 -0.28
C LEU A 307 -10.68 7.82 -0.60
N ARG A 308 -10.15 8.55 -1.58
CA ARG A 308 -10.79 9.66 -2.25
C ARG A 308 -10.54 9.58 -3.74
N TRP A 309 -11.62 9.54 -4.51
CA TRP A 309 -11.56 9.60 -5.97
C TRP A 309 -11.46 11.07 -6.41
N LYS A 310 -10.63 11.30 -7.43
CA LYS A 310 -10.61 12.60 -8.10
C LYS A 310 -11.95 12.80 -8.82
N ARG A 311 -12.54 13.98 -8.67
CA ARG A 311 -13.84 14.34 -9.27
C ARG A 311 -13.67 14.82 -10.70
#